data_ff0a090e29a69788107b490d532cf419
#
_entry.id   ff0a090e29a69788107b490d532cf419
#
_cell.length_a   1.000
_cell.length_b   1.000
_cell.length_c   1.000
_cell.angle_alpha   90.00
_cell.angle_beta   90.00
_cell.angle_gamma   90.00
#
_symmetry.space_group_name_H-M   'P 1'
#
loop_
_entity.id
_entity.type
_entity.pdbx_description
1 polymer ?
#
loop_
_entity_poly.entity_id
_entity_poly.type
_entity_poly.pdbx_seq_one_letter_code
_entity_poly.pdbx_strand_id
1 'polypeptide(L)'
;MKINKLVLKNFRSYEEETTFNLNTTSEKNIILIGGKNGAGKSTIFEAIKLCIYGPIAYKYQGFNSSYISRVKSNINNNSLRNSKVDTLVSVDIEISEGTEKNTYTLIRQWTFKDKKLNETFSVYKNFSFTPLNADELNYFENYITSIISPKIFDFFFFDGEHLYDFFIGKNSNIHLKESLLSLCNFDTFDILKKMLISTNRSNKNVSDEINIIKDDYLNL
;
A
#
# COMPACT_ATOMS: atom_id res chain seq x y z
N MET A 1 -10.77 -0.83 -11.53
CA MET A 1 -10.84 -0.14 -10.22
C MET A 1 -10.93 1.37 -10.46
N LYS A 2 -11.74 2.08 -9.69
CA LYS A 2 -11.91 3.53 -9.75
C LYS A 2 -11.90 4.09 -8.33
N ILE A 3 -11.23 5.22 -8.11
CA ILE A 3 -11.23 5.94 -6.84
C ILE A 3 -12.29 7.04 -6.94
N ASN A 4 -13.26 7.01 -6.04
CA ASN A 4 -14.42 7.92 -6.10
C ASN A 4 -14.32 9.08 -5.10
N LYS A 5 -13.68 8.85 -3.95
CA LYS A 5 -13.56 9.85 -2.89
C LYS A 5 -12.28 9.64 -2.08
N LEU A 6 -11.72 10.73 -1.62
CA LEU A 6 -10.62 10.73 -0.64
C LEU A 6 -10.99 11.71 0.47
N VAL A 7 -10.82 11.27 1.71
CA VAL A 7 -10.93 12.13 2.90
C VAL A 7 -9.62 12.11 3.64
N LEU A 8 -9.08 13.26 3.96
CA LEU A 8 -7.87 13.46 4.75
C LEU A 8 -8.21 14.24 6.01
N LYS A 9 -7.69 13.82 7.15
CA LYS A 9 -7.81 14.56 8.42
C LYS A 9 -6.47 14.55 9.15
N ASN A 10 -5.99 15.71 9.51
CA ASN A 10 -4.71 15.91 10.22
C ASN A 10 -3.52 15.22 9.51
N PHE A 11 -3.52 15.19 8.18
CA PHE A 11 -2.53 14.50 7.38
C PHE A 11 -1.67 15.49 6.59
N ARG A 12 -0.38 15.57 6.91
CA ARG A 12 0.60 16.51 6.31
C ARG A 12 0.10 17.95 6.29
N SER A 13 -0.10 18.54 5.09
CA SER A 13 -0.61 19.90 4.91
C SER A 13 -2.09 20.07 5.20
N TYR A 14 -2.83 18.98 5.40
CA TYR A 14 -4.26 19.01 5.68
C TYR A 14 -4.48 18.91 7.18
N GLU A 15 -4.83 20.03 7.83
CA GLU A 15 -4.98 20.14 9.29
C GLU A 15 -6.34 19.58 9.75
N GLU A 16 -7.42 20.02 9.09
CA GLU A 16 -8.78 19.56 9.36
C GLU A 16 -9.23 18.53 8.33
N GLU A 17 -10.50 18.13 8.42
CA GLU A 17 -11.07 17.22 7.46
C GLU A 17 -11.21 17.89 6.09
N THR A 18 -10.53 17.33 5.11
CA THR A 18 -10.60 17.76 3.71
C THR A 18 -11.09 16.61 2.85
N THR A 19 -12.14 16.85 2.09
CA THR A 19 -12.75 15.86 1.19
C THR A 19 -12.48 16.22 -0.26
N PHE A 20 -12.00 15.24 -1.03
CA PHE A 20 -11.86 15.28 -2.48
C PHE A 20 -12.90 14.37 -3.11
N ASN A 21 -13.79 14.96 -3.91
CA ASN A 21 -14.68 14.20 -4.77
C ASN A 21 -13.94 13.86 -6.08
N LEU A 22 -13.68 12.59 -6.30
CA LEU A 22 -12.94 12.07 -7.45
C LEU A 22 -13.87 11.30 -8.40
N ASN A 23 -15.18 11.56 -8.35
CA ASN A 23 -16.13 10.95 -9.26
C ASN A 23 -15.96 11.51 -10.66
N THR A 24 -15.89 10.60 -11.63
CA THR A 24 -15.87 10.91 -13.06
C THR A 24 -17.11 10.35 -13.73
N THR A 25 -17.53 10.98 -14.83
CA THR A 25 -18.62 10.51 -15.69
C THR A 25 -18.04 10.18 -17.08
N SER A 26 -18.84 9.57 -17.95
CA SER A 26 -18.47 9.31 -19.34
C SER A 26 -18.13 10.58 -20.13
N GLU A 27 -18.76 11.70 -19.77
CA GLU A 27 -18.53 13.00 -20.41
C GLU A 27 -17.41 13.81 -19.78
N LYS A 28 -17.18 13.61 -18.45
CA LYS A 28 -16.17 14.31 -17.65
C LYS A 28 -15.31 13.28 -16.94
N ASN A 29 -14.31 12.78 -17.65
CA ASN A 29 -13.42 11.71 -17.20
C ASN A 29 -12.07 12.19 -16.66
N ILE A 30 -11.85 13.51 -16.60
CA ILE A 30 -10.61 14.13 -16.10
C ILE A 30 -10.92 14.97 -14.87
N ILE A 31 -10.10 14.80 -13.82
CA ILE A 31 -10.12 15.61 -12.61
C ILE A 31 -8.82 16.40 -12.54
N LEU A 32 -8.92 17.71 -12.41
CA LEU A 32 -7.76 18.58 -12.23
C LEU A 32 -7.66 19.00 -10.77
N ILE A 33 -6.51 18.72 -10.15
CA ILE A 33 -6.20 19.14 -8.79
C ILE A 33 -5.12 20.23 -8.86
N GLY A 34 -5.54 21.48 -8.73
CA GLY A 34 -4.65 22.64 -8.76
C GLY A 34 -4.19 23.05 -7.36
N GLY A 35 -2.99 23.66 -7.29
CA GLY A 35 -2.47 24.22 -6.06
C GLY A 35 -1.03 24.73 -6.21
N LYS A 36 -0.63 25.65 -5.34
CA LYS A 36 0.76 26.13 -5.26
C LYS A 36 1.73 25.00 -4.91
N ASN A 37 3.02 25.22 -5.13
CA ASN A 37 4.05 24.27 -4.66
C ASN A 37 3.96 24.16 -3.13
N GLY A 38 4.07 22.93 -2.60
CA GLY A 38 3.91 22.67 -1.16
C GLY A 38 2.45 22.58 -0.66
N ALA A 39 1.44 22.84 -1.51
CA ALA A 39 0.02 22.79 -1.11
C ALA A 39 -0.52 21.37 -0.83
N GLY A 40 0.29 20.33 -1.02
CA GLY A 40 -0.10 18.95 -0.71
C GLY A 40 -0.61 18.14 -1.88
N LYS A 41 -0.34 18.54 -3.13
CA LYS A 41 -0.77 17.77 -4.32
C LYS A 41 -0.24 16.33 -4.31
N SER A 42 1.07 16.14 -4.12
CA SER A 42 1.70 14.81 -4.03
C SER A 42 1.27 14.04 -2.78
N THR A 43 0.85 14.74 -1.73
CA THR A 43 0.31 14.14 -0.49
C THR A 43 -0.92 13.27 -0.76
N ILE A 44 -1.73 13.63 -1.75
CA ILE A 44 -2.94 12.89 -2.15
C ILE A 44 -2.57 11.46 -2.57
N PHE A 45 -1.57 11.30 -3.43
CA PHE A 45 -1.12 9.97 -3.90
C PHE A 45 -0.52 9.15 -2.76
N GLU A 46 0.30 9.77 -1.92
CA GLU A 46 0.88 9.10 -0.76
C GLU A 46 -0.18 8.67 0.25
N ALA A 47 -1.19 9.50 0.50
CA ALA A 47 -2.30 9.17 1.38
C ALA A 47 -3.10 7.96 0.85
N ILE A 48 -3.44 7.94 -0.44
CA ILE A 48 -4.15 6.81 -1.07
C ILE A 48 -3.31 5.53 -0.95
N LYS A 49 -2.02 5.60 -1.30
CA LYS A 49 -1.11 4.47 -1.21
C LYS A 49 -0.99 3.93 0.21
N LEU A 50 -0.83 4.82 1.19
CA LEU A 50 -0.72 4.45 2.60
C LEU A 50 -2.04 3.87 3.13
N CYS A 51 -3.19 4.40 2.72
CA CYS A 51 -4.49 3.88 3.11
C CYS A 51 -4.68 2.44 2.62
N ILE A 52 -4.33 2.15 1.38
CA ILE A 52 -4.51 0.83 0.77
C ILE A 52 -3.52 -0.18 1.36
N TYR A 53 -2.22 0.14 1.38
CA TYR A 53 -1.16 -0.84 1.64
C TYR A 53 -0.56 -0.78 3.06
N GLY A 54 -0.87 0.24 3.86
CA GLY A 54 -0.27 0.40 5.19
C GLY A 54 1.27 0.38 5.17
N PRO A 55 1.92 -0.47 6.00
CA PRO A 55 3.38 -0.56 6.05
C PRO A 55 4.04 -0.87 4.71
N ILE A 56 3.39 -1.68 3.87
CA ILE A 56 3.91 -2.10 2.55
C ILE A 56 4.07 -0.88 1.62
N ALA A 57 3.26 0.18 1.80
CA ALA A 57 3.40 1.44 1.04
C ALA A 57 4.83 2.00 1.10
N TYR A 58 5.52 1.79 2.20
CA TYR A 58 6.90 2.22 2.43
C TYR A 58 7.93 1.07 2.38
N LYS A 59 7.55 -0.08 1.85
CA LYS A 59 8.40 -1.29 1.77
C LYS A 59 8.79 -1.86 3.14
N TYR A 60 8.01 -1.63 4.19
CA TYR A 60 8.19 -2.26 5.50
C TYR A 60 7.41 -3.57 5.59
N GLN A 61 7.98 -4.57 6.27
CA GLN A 61 7.36 -5.89 6.45
C GLN A 61 6.34 -5.96 7.60
N GLY A 62 5.81 -4.82 8.04
CA GLY A 62 4.84 -4.77 9.11
C GLY A 62 5.01 -3.54 10.00
N PHE A 63 4.34 -3.57 11.15
CA PHE A 63 4.31 -2.48 12.11
C PHE A 63 5.60 -2.47 12.95
N ASN A 64 6.58 -1.66 12.54
CA ASN A 64 7.88 -1.52 13.19
C ASN A 64 8.22 -0.05 13.50
N SER A 65 9.31 0.19 14.23
CA SER A 65 9.72 1.54 14.64
C SER A 65 9.95 2.50 13.48
N SER A 66 10.47 2.01 12.35
CA SER A 66 10.69 2.82 11.14
C SER A 66 9.37 3.23 10.50
N TYR A 67 8.40 2.32 10.44
CA TYR A 67 7.05 2.64 9.96
C TYR A 67 6.37 3.66 10.89
N ILE A 68 6.42 3.44 12.20
CA ILE A 68 5.85 4.37 13.20
C ILE A 68 6.44 5.77 13.03
N SER A 69 7.76 5.88 12.87
CA SER A 69 8.43 7.16 12.64
C SER A 69 7.98 7.82 11.34
N ARG A 70 7.81 7.03 10.28
CA ARG A 70 7.33 7.52 8.97
C ARG A 70 5.88 8.00 9.04
N VAL A 71 4.99 7.25 9.67
CA VAL A 71 3.59 7.67 9.88
C VAL A 71 3.53 8.94 10.71
N LYS A 72 4.32 9.02 11.78
CA LYS A 72 4.41 10.24 12.62
C LYS A 72 4.81 11.46 11.81
N SER A 73 5.72 11.34 10.85
CA SER A 73 6.12 12.45 9.97
C SER A 73 5.01 12.87 8.98
N ASN A 74 3.96 12.07 8.83
CA ASN A 74 2.80 12.39 8.01
C ASN A 74 1.66 13.04 8.82
N ILE A 75 1.77 13.11 10.13
CA ILE A 75 0.78 13.84 10.94
C ILE A 75 0.98 15.33 10.74
N ASN A 76 -0.11 16.08 10.65
CA ASN A 76 -0.05 17.53 10.53
C ASN A 76 0.69 18.15 11.72
N ASN A 77 1.63 19.07 11.45
CA ASN A 77 2.50 19.64 12.48
C ASN A 77 1.75 20.46 13.53
N ASN A 78 0.67 21.15 13.15
CA ASN A 78 -0.14 21.90 14.10
C ASN A 78 -0.91 20.96 15.02
N SER A 79 -1.45 19.88 14.46
CA SER A 79 -2.17 18.86 15.20
C SER A 79 -1.28 18.11 16.20
N LEU A 80 0.02 17.91 15.90
CA LEU A 80 0.99 17.27 16.79
C LEU A 80 1.24 18.05 18.11
N ARG A 81 0.83 19.31 18.20
CA ARG A 81 0.93 20.09 19.44
C ARG A 81 -0.09 19.67 20.50
N ASN A 82 -1.12 18.94 20.10
CA ASN A 82 -2.15 18.41 20.99
C ASN A 82 -1.65 17.15 21.70
N SER A 83 -2.13 16.93 22.93
CA SER A 83 -1.80 15.73 23.73
C SER A 83 -2.27 14.41 23.10
N LYS A 84 -3.33 14.47 22.30
CA LYS A 84 -3.86 13.36 21.50
C LYS A 84 -4.15 13.88 20.09
N VAL A 85 -3.69 13.15 19.09
CA VAL A 85 -3.94 13.44 17.68
C VAL A 85 -4.54 12.22 17.00
N ASP A 86 -5.66 12.43 16.32
CA ASP A 86 -6.28 11.44 15.46
C ASP A 86 -6.08 11.88 14.00
N THR A 87 -5.36 11.10 13.27
CA THR A 87 -5.10 11.29 11.83
C THR A 87 -5.85 10.22 11.06
N LEU A 88 -6.52 10.59 9.99
CA LEU A 88 -7.34 9.67 9.21
C LEU A 88 -7.13 9.88 7.72
N VAL A 89 -7.08 8.76 7.01
CA VAL A 89 -7.23 8.71 5.56
C VAL A 89 -8.36 7.74 5.23
N SER A 90 -9.35 8.21 4.47
CA SER A 90 -10.42 7.37 3.95
C SER A 90 -10.45 7.44 2.43
N VAL A 91 -10.60 6.29 1.79
CA VAL A 91 -10.65 6.15 0.32
C VAL A 91 -11.85 5.31 -0.07
N ASP A 92 -12.73 5.88 -0.91
CA ASP A 92 -13.80 5.12 -1.53
C ASP A 92 -13.33 4.62 -2.89
N ILE A 93 -13.35 3.31 -3.08
CA ILE A 93 -12.98 2.65 -4.34
C ILE A 93 -14.15 1.85 -4.89
N GLU A 94 -14.30 1.84 -6.20
CA GLU A 94 -15.19 0.96 -6.94
C GLU A 94 -14.36 -0.07 -7.70
N ILE A 95 -14.71 -1.34 -7.55
CA ILE A 95 -14.10 -2.45 -8.26
C ILE A 95 -15.20 -3.13 -9.07
N SER A 96 -14.94 -3.29 -10.38
CA SER A 96 -15.85 -3.95 -11.30
C SER A 96 -15.25 -5.29 -11.71
N GLU A 97 -16.00 -6.37 -11.52
CA GLU A 97 -15.66 -7.73 -11.95
C GLU A 97 -16.81 -8.28 -12.80
N GLY A 98 -16.56 -8.35 -14.10
CA GLY A 98 -17.63 -8.70 -15.03
C GLY A 98 -18.78 -7.70 -14.98
N THR A 99 -19.95 -8.15 -14.61
CA THR A 99 -21.17 -7.33 -14.46
C THR A 99 -21.37 -6.77 -13.06
N GLU A 100 -20.64 -7.28 -12.08
CA GLU A 100 -20.77 -6.84 -10.69
C GLU A 100 -19.89 -5.63 -10.40
N LYS A 101 -20.45 -4.69 -9.63
CA LYS A 101 -19.74 -3.52 -9.11
C LYS A 101 -19.85 -3.49 -7.61
N ASN A 102 -18.71 -3.53 -6.95
CA ASN A 102 -18.64 -3.42 -5.50
C ASN A 102 -17.91 -2.11 -5.12
N THR A 103 -18.48 -1.39 -4.18
CA THR A 103 -17.85 -0.20 -3.59
C THR A 103 -17.28 -0.57 -2.23
N TYR A 104 -16.04 -0.15 -1.98
CA TYR A 104 -15.38 -0.34 -0.70
C TYR A 104 -14.94 1.01 -0.17
N THR A 105 -15.29 1.29 1.10
CA THR A 105 -14.76 2.42 1.85
C THR A 105 -13.65 1.91 2.77
N LEU A 106 -12.42 2.26 2.47
CA LEU A 106 -11.24 1.95 3.25
C LEU A 106 -11.00 3.11 4.22
N ILE A 107 -10.83 2.81 5.50
CA ILE A 107 -10.51 3.81 6.53
C ILE A 107 -9.28 3.33 7.28
N ARG A 108 -8.20 4.09 7.19
CA ARG A 108 -7.00 3.88 8.00
C ARG A 108 -6.79 5.07 8.91
N GLN A 109 -6.78 4.80 10.20
CA GLN A 109 -6.70 5.83 11.22
C GLN A 109 -5.50 5.56 12.13
N TRP A 110 -4.81 6.63 12.48
CA TRP A 110 -3.69 6.61 13.42
C TRP A 110 -3.99 7.53 14.58
N THR A 111 -3.97 6.98 15.78
CA THR A 111 -4.10 7.74 17.02
C THR A 111 -2.74 7.81 17.69
N PHE A 112 -2.22 9.02 17.83
CA PHE A 112 -0.98 9.28 18.53
C PHE A 112 -1.26 9.87 19.91
N LYS A 113 -0.92 9.12 20.97
CA LYS A 113 -1.10 9.52 22.36
C LYS A 113 0.06 8.99 23.20
N ASP A 114 0.59 9.79 24.15
CA ASP A 114 1.64 9.38 25.10
C ASP A 114 2.85 8.71 24.41
N LYS A 115 3.29 9.27 23.28
CA LYS A 115 4.38 8.74 22.43
C LYS A 115 4.09 7.37 21.78
N LYS A 116 2.89 6.82 21.96
CA LYS A 116 2.45 5.57 21.30
C LYS A 116 1.59 5.89 20.10
N LEU A 117 1.76 5.09 19.05
CA LEU A 117 0.96 5.13 17.84
C LEU A 117 0.10 3.86 17.80
N ASN A 118 -1.20 4.04 17.74
CA ASN A 118 -2.15 2.98 17.42
C ASN A 118 -2.66 3.18 16.00
N GLU A 119 -2.73 2.11 15.22
CA GLU A 119 -3.29 2.10 13.88
C GLU A 119 -4.51 1.18 13.86
N THR A 120 -5.57 1.63 13.21
CA THR A 120 -6.73 0.82 12.88
C THR A 120 -6.98 0.88 11.38
N PHE A 121 -7.30 -0.27 10.79
CA PHE A 121 -7.71 -0.38 9.40
C PHE A 121 -9.07 -1.05 9.33
N SER A 122 -10.03 -0.41 8.70
CA SER A 122 -11.40 -0.89 8.56
C SER A 122 -11.84 -0.73 7.11
N VAL A 123 -12.56 -1.73 6.61
CA VAL A 123 -13.13 -1.73 5.26
C VAL A 123 -14.61 -1.98 5.34
N TYR A 124 -15.39 -1.17 4.65
CA TYR A 124 -16.83 -1.28 4.54
C TYR A 124 -17.19 -1.59 3.09
N LYS A 125 -18.01 -2.62 2.87
CA LYS A 125 -18.45 -3.04 1.54
C LYS A 125 -19.85 -2.52 1.26
N ASN A 126 -20.06 -1.95 0.08
CA ASN A 126 -21.37 -1.52 -0.44
C ASN A 126 -22.17 -0.65 0.56
N PHE A 127 -21.50 0.32 1.18
CA PHE A 127 -22.07 1.23 2.17
C PHE A 127 -22.66 0.54 3.42
N SER A 128 -22.18 -0.66 3.74
CA SER A 128 -22.54 -1.35 4.99
C SER A 128 -22.24 -0.46 6.20
N PHE A 129 -23.02 -0.63 7.27
CA PHE A 129 -22.77 0.03 8.56
C PHE A 129 -21.75 -0.73 9.42
N THR A 130 -21.49 -2.00 9.08
CA THR A 130 -20.51 -2.83 9.79
C THR A 130 -19.26 -3.03 8.92
N PRO A 131 -18.06 -2.89 9.49
CA PRO A 131 -16.83 -3.20 8.77
C PRO A 131 -16.72 -4.70 8.51
N LEU A 132 -15.88 -5.07 7.54
CA LEU A 132 -15.48 -6.46 7.34
C LEU A 132 -14.87 -7.03 8.63
N ASN A 133 -15.17 -8.28 8.93
CA ASN A 133 -14.54 -9.00 10.04
C ASN A 133 -13.06 -9.31 9.72
N ALA A 134 -12.32 -9.88 10.67
CA ALA A 134 -10.88 -10.10 10.52
C ALA A 134 -10.51 -11.01 9.33
N ASP A 135 -11.29 -12.08 9.09
CA ASP A 135 -11.05 -13.01 7.98
C ASP A 135 -11.37 -12.36 6.64
N GLU A 136 -12.50 -11.66 6.54
CA GLU A 136 -12.91 -10.90 5.36
C GLU A 136 -11.92 -9.79 5.04
N LEU A 137 -11.39 -9.11 6.06
CA LEU A 137 -10.39 -8.05 5.90
C LEU A 137 -9.09 -8.61 5.35
N ASN A 138 -8.60 -9.73 5.89
CA ASN A 138 -7.39 -10.39 5.38
C ASN A 138 -7.58 -10.87 3.92
N TYR A 139 -8.74 -11.43 3.60
CA TYR A 139 -9.08 -11.76 2.21
C TYR A 139 -9.07 -10.52 1.32
N PHE A 140 -9.67 -9.41 1.76
CA PHE A 140 -9.71 -8.17 1.02
C PHE A 140 -8.32 -7.56 0.79
N GLU A 141 -7.43 -7.58 1.78
CA GLU A 141 -6.05 -7.09 1.63
C GLU A 141 -5.26 -7.87 0.57
N ASN A 142 -5.44 -9.19 0.52
CA ASN A 142 -4.85 -10.03 -0.52
C ASN A 142 -5.49 -9.75 -1.90
N TYR A 143 -6.81 -9.62 -1.94
CA TYR A 143 -7.58 -9.35 -3.14
C TYR A 143 -7.19 -8.00 -3.76
N ILE A 144 -7.16 -6.89 -2.99
CA ILE A 144 -6.78 -5.58 -3.52
C ILE A 144 -5.33 -5.57 -4.00
N THR A 145 -4.43 -6.26 -3.31
CA THR A 145 -3.02 -6.38 -3.72
C THR A 145 -2.88 -7.19 -5.01
N SER A 146 -3.77 -8.16 -5.27
CA SER A 146 -3.77 -8.92 -6.52
C SER A 146 -4.28 -8.10 -7.71
N ILE A 147 -5.23 -7.19 -7.49
CA ILE A 147 -5.74 -6.28 -8.54
C ILE A 147 -4.73 -5.19 -8.87
N ILE A 148 -4.19 -4.56 -7.83
CA ILE A 148 -3.20 -3.49 -7.97
C ILE A 148 -2.10 -3.68 -6.94
N SER A 149 -0.97 -4.24 -7.39
CA SER A 149 0.19 -4.36 -6.51
C SER A 149 0.82 -2.98 -6.23
N PRO A 150 1.60 -2.81 -5.14
CA PRO A 150 2.29 -1.55 -4.88
C PRO A 150 3.18 -1.06 -6.03
N LYS A 151 3.75 -1.97 -6.81
CA LYS A 151 4.55 -1.64 -8.00
C LYS A 151 3.68 -1.08 -9.13
N ILE A 152 2.52 -1.72 -9.37
CA ILE A 152 1.54 -1.26 -10.35
C ILE A 152 0.98 0.09 -9.92
N PHE A 153 0.72 0.27 -8.62
CA PHE A 153 0.28 1.56 -8.10
C PHE A 153 1.28 2.66 -8.43
N ASP A 154 2.57 2.47 -8.16
CA ASP A 154 3.62 3.45 -8.44
C ASP A 154 3.76 3.76 -9.94
N PHE A 155 3.38 2.83 -10.81
CA PHE A 155 3.37 3.04 -12.25
C PHE A 155 2.22 3.95 -12.72
N PHE A 156 1.04 3.84 -12.10
CA PHE A 156 -0.14 4.64 -12.47
C PHE A 156 -0.28 5.92 -11.66
N PHE A 157 0.26 5.96 -10.44
CA PHE A 157 0.16 7.10 -9.52
C PHE A 157 1.55 7.69 -9.27
N PHE A 158 1.94 8.60 -10.12
CA PHE A 158 3.23 9.29 -10.05
C PHE A 158 3.04 10.80 -10.02
N ASP A 159 3.96 11.52 -9.38
CA ASP A 159 4.06 12.97 -9.53
C ASP A 159 5.05 13.34 -10.65
N GLY A 160 5.06 14.63 -11.02
CA GLY A 160 5.90 15.10 -12.13
C GLY A 160 7.41 14.91 -11.92
N GLU A 161 7.87 14.84 -10.65
CA GLU A 161 9.27 14.62 -10.31
C GLU A 161 9.66 13.15 -10.59
N HIS A 162 8.80 12.21 -10.26
CA HIS A 162 9.00 10.78 -10.52
C HIS A 162 8.85 10.39 -12.00
N LEU A 163 8.16 11.20 -12.81
CA LEU A 163 8.09 10.98 -14.26
C LEU A 163 9.47 10.94 -14.92
N TYR A 164 10.36 11.84 -14.52
CA TYR A 164 11.72 11.89 -15.06
C TYR A 164 12.48 10.59 -14.76
N ASP A 165 12.41 10.11 -13.52
CA ASP A 165 13.08 8.88 -13.10
C ASP A 165 12.50 7.65 -13.79
N PHE A 166 11.19 7.64 -14.04
CA PHE A 166 10.49 6.53 -14.69
C PHE A 166 10.79 6.42 -16.18
N PHE A 167 10.89 7.55 -16.91
CA PHE A 167 10.99 7.54 -18.38
C PHE A 167 12.35 7.99 -18.91
N ILE A 168 13.14 8.74 -18.17
CA ILE A 168 14.37 9.38 -18.64
C ILE A 168 15.59 9.05 -17.78
N GLY A 169 15.40 8.71 -16.48
CA GLY A 169 16.47 8.42 -15.54
C GLY A 169 17.30 7.19 -15.91
N LYS A 170 18.51 7.08 -15.36
CA LYS A 170 19.47 5.98 -15.66
C LYS A 170 18.89 4.57 -15.47
N ASN A 171 17.86 4.41 -14.62
CA ASN A 171 17.18 3.14 -14.32
C ASN A 171 15.78 3.04 -14.94
N SER A 172 15.39 3.97 -15.83
CA SER A 172 14.06 4.05 -16.42
C SER A 172 13.63 2.74 -17.09
N ASN A 173 14.53 2.13 -17.87
CA ASN A 173 14.26 0.86 -18.56
C ASN A 173 13.99 -0.31 -17.59
N ILE A 174 14.63 -0.30 -16.42
CA ILE A 174 14.45 -1.35 -15.40
C ILE A 174 13.08 -1.17 -14.72
N HIS A 175 12.75 0.03 -14.28
CA HIS A 175 11.48 0.33 -13.63
C HIS A 175 10.28 0.10 -14.56
N LEU A 176 10.38 0.54 -15.81
CA LEU A 176 9.34 0.33 -16.82
C LEU A 176 9.16 -1.18 -17.09
N LYS A 177 10.27 -1.91 -17.30
CA LYS A 177 10.25 -3.35 -17.53
C LYS A 177 9.62 -4.10 -16.35
N GLU A 178 10.04 -3.82 -15.13
CA GLU A 178 9.49 -4.47 -13.92
C GLU A 178 7.99 -4.20 -13.76
N SER A 179 7.55 -2.96 -14.03
CA SER A 179 6.13 -2.60 -13.96
C SER A 179 5.30 -3.29 -15.03
N LEU A 180 5.80 -3.37 -16.26
CA LEU A 180 5.14 -4.10 -17.35
C LEU A 180 5.09 -5.61 -17.09
N LEU A 181 6.16 -6.20 -16.57
CA LEU A 181 6.17 -7.62 -16.21
C LEU A 181 5.14 -7.92 -15.10
N SER A 182 5.03 -7.02 -14.12
CA SER A 182 4.04 -7.13 -13.05
C SER A 182 2.60 -6.98 -13.58
N LEU A 183 2.36 -6.03 -14.49
CA LEU A 183 1.06 -5.86 -15.17
C LEU A 183 0.62 -7.11 -15.93
N CYS A 184 1.58 -7.80 -16.57
CA CYS A 184 1.33 -9.02 -17.32
C CYS A 184 1.39 -10.29 -16.43
N ASN A 185 1.55 -10.15 -15.11
CA ASN A 185 1.75 -11.24 -14.16
C ASN A 185 2.95 -12.17 -14.49
N PHE A 186 3.92 -11.68 -15.28
CA PHE A 186 5.13 -12.46 -15.62
C PHE A 186 6.13 -12.53 -14.46
N ASP A 187 6.06 -11.63 -13.48
CA ASP A 187 6.84 -11.69 -12.25
C ASP A 187 6.50 -12.92 -11.38
N THR A 188 5.34 -13.53 -11.57
CA THR A 188 4.97 -14.80 -10.93
C THR A 188 5.98 -15.91 -11.23
N PHE A 189 6.52 -15.98 -12.44
CA PHE A 189 7.54 -16.97 -12.80
C PHE A 189 8.87 -16.72 -12.07
N ASP A 190 9.26 -15.47 -11.90
CA ASP A 190 10.46 -15.12 -11.13
C ASP A 190 10.30 -15.40 -9.64
N ILE A 191 9.10 -15.20 -9.09
CA ILE A 191 8.75 -15.54 -7.71
C ILE A 191 8.81 -17.05 -7.52
N LEU A 192 8.18 -17.82 -8.40
CA LEU A 192 8.20 -19.30 -8.36
C LEU A 192 9.63 -19.83 -8.47
N LYS A 193 10.45 -19.27 -9.36
CA LYS A 193 11.86 -19.63 -9.49
C LYS A 193 12.65 -19.38 -8.19
N LYS A 194 12.44 -18.22 -7.55
CA LYS A 194 13.07 -17.90 -6.27
C LYS A 194 12.62 -18.85 -5.15
N MET A 195 11.34 -19.19 -5.10
CA MET A 195 10.78 -20.14 -4.13
C MET A 195 11.41 -21.53 -4.33
N LEU A 196 11.47 -22.04 -5.56
CA LEU A 196 12.10 -23.32 -5.87
C LEU A 196 13.58 -23.36 -5.50
N ILE A 197 14.31 -22.28 -5.77
CA ILE A 197 15.73 -22.18 -5.38
C ILE A 197 15.88 -22.19 -3.85
N SER A 198 15.03 -21.47 -3.12
CA SER A 198 15.07 -21.43 -1.65
C SER A 198 14.75 -22.79 -1.04
N THR A 199 13.73 -23.49 -1.56
CA THR A 199 13.35 -24.84 -1.13
C THR A 199 14.45 -25.86 -1.41
N ASN A 200 15.10 -25.78 -2.59
CA ASN A 200 16.24 -26.65 -2.90
C ASN A 200 17.44 -26.40 -1.98
N ARG A 201 17.69 -25.16 -1.56
CA ARG A 201 18.77 -24.85 -0.61
C ARG A 201 18.45 -25.40 0.79
N SER A 202 17.20 -25.28 1.26
CA SER A 202 16.78 -25.89 2.52
C SER A 202 16.91 -27.40 2.51
N ASN A 203 16.52 -28.06 1.41
CA ASN A 203 16.65 -29.51 1.27
C ASN A 203 18.11 -29.97 1.20
N LYS A 204 19.01 -29.19 0.61
CA LYS A 204 20.45 -29.48 0.63
C LYS A 204 21.02 -29.43 2.05
N ASN A 205 20.69 -28.38 2.81
CA ASN A 205 21.15 -28.25 4.19
C ASN A 205 20.67 -29.43 5.07
N VAL A 206 19.41 -29.85 4.91
CA VAL A 206 18.86 -31.03 5.62
C VAL A 206 19.57 -32.31 5.19
N SER A 207 19.92 -32.49 3.91
CA SER A 207 20.67 -33.65 3.42
C SER A 207 22.09 -33.69 3.96
N ASP A 208 22.75 -32.55 4.07
CA ASP A 208 24.08 -32.42 4.63
C ASP A 208 24.09 -32.71 6.13
N GLU A 209 23.12 -32.24 6.90
CA GLU A 209 22.94 -32.58 8.32
C GLU A 209 22.68 -34.08 8.53
N ILE A 210 21.83 -34.70 7.68
CA ILE A 210 21.58 -36.14 7.74
C ILE A 210 22.83 -36.93 7.44
N ASN A 211 23.68 -36.50 6.51
CA ASN A 211 24.94 -37.18 6.20
C ASN A 211 25.94 -37.05 7.36
N ILE A 212 26.06 -35.91 8.00
CA ILE A 212 26.89 -35.72 9.20
C ILE A 212 26.44 -36.66 10.31
N ILE A 213 25.14 -36.74 10.61
CA ILE A 213 24.62 -37.67 11.62
C ILE A 213 24.87 -39.14 11.27
N LYS A 214 24.78 -39.50 10.00
CA LYS A 214 25.12 -40.87 9.56
C LYS A 214 26.58 -41.20 9.73
N ASP A 215 27.47 -40.28 9.40
CA ASP A 215 28.91 -40.47 9.55
C ASP A 215 29.32 -40.58 11.02
N ASP A 216 28.70 -39.78 11.90
CA ASP A 216 28.87 -39.86 13.36
C ASP A 216 28.38 -41.22 13.91
N TYR A 217 27.30 -41.79 13.38
CA TYR A 217 26.77 -43.09 13.81
C TYR A 217 27.57 -44.30 13.32
N LEU A 218 28.31 -44.16 12.22
CA LEU A 218 29.17 -45.20 11.65
C LEU A 218 30.59 -45.23 12.29
N ASN A 219 30.95 -44.19 13.04
CA ASN A 219 32.21 -44.06 13.75
C ASN A 219 32.12 -44.35 15.27
N LEU A 220 30.96 -44.80 15.75
CA LEU A 220 30.70 -45.35 17.08
C LEU A 220 30.65 -46.87 17.04
#